data_dc004a9bcb5ade6a121662246c06617c
#
_entry.id   dc004a9bcb5ade6a121662246c06617c
#
_cell.length_a   1.000
_cell.length_b   1.000
_cell.length_c   1.000
_cell.angle_alpha   90.00
_cell.angle_beta   90.00
_cell.angle_gamma   90.00
#
_symmetry.space_group_name_H-M   'P 1'
#
loop_
_entity.id
_entity.type
_entity.pdbx_description
1 polymer ?
#
loop_
_entity_poly.entity_id
_entity_poly.type
_entity_poly.pdbx_seq_one_letter_code
_entity_poly.pdbx_strand_id
1 'polypeptide(L)'
;MSKLKIIIVSGYFNPIHKGHIEYFNNAKEQADKLFVIVNNDKQRELKGSKEFQDEHERLFIVSNIKAVNKVILSIDNDRSVCKTIESIANEFGENFNLGFANGGDQNNEICPERDVCNIHGIQLIDGLGKKIQSSSWLLKK
;
A
#
# COMPACT_ATOMS: atom_id res chain seq x y z
N MET A 1 -22.24 -11.91 -12.64
CA MET A 1 -21.49 -12.24 -11.44
C MET A 1 -20.66 -11.06 -10.97
N SER A 2 -20.58 -10.86 -9.69
CA SER A 2 -19.77 -9.79 -9.15
C SER A 2 -18.30 -10.10 -9.34
N LYS A 3 -17.52 -9.05 -9.62
CA LYS A 3 -16.08 -9.19 -9.67
C LYS A 3 -15.53 -9.29 -8.25
N LEU A 4 -14.45 -10.04 -8.11
CA LEU A 4 -13.72 -10.06 -6.85
C LEU A 4 -13.07 -8.70 -6.62
N LYS A 5 -12.81 -8.38 -5.36
CA LYS A 5 -12.22 -7.10 -4.98
C LYS A 5 -10.77 -7.26 -4.58
N ILE A 6 -9.93 -6.39 -5.12
CA ILE A 6 -8.53 -6.27 -4.72
C ILE A 6 -8.37 -4.94 -4.02
N ILE A 7 -7.78 -4.94 -2.82
CA ILE A 7 -7.35 -3.71 -2.18
C ILE A 7 -5.85 -3.60 -2.33
N ILE A 8 -5.39 -2.42 -2.73
CA ILE A 8 -3.99 -2.08 -2.91
C ILE A 8 -3.56 -1.17 -1.78
N VAL A 9 -2.48 -1.52 -1.11
CA VAL A 9 -1.87 -0.64 -0.10
C VAL A 9 -0.42 -0.40 -0.48
N SER A 10 0.17 0.67 0.02
CA SER A 10 1.57 0.97 -0.27
C SER A 10 2.29 1.43 0.98
N GLY A 11 3.61 1.32 0.97
CA GLY A 11 4.41 1.79 2.07
C GLY A 11 5.88 1.49 1.89
N TYR A 12 6.69 2.02 2.77
CA TYR A 12 8.13 1.81 2.76
C TYR A 12 8.54 0.56 3.54
N PHE A 13 7.86 0.30 4.65
CA PHE A 13 8.10 -0.89 5.49
C PHE A 13 9.58 -1.03 5.85
N ASN A 14 10.18 0.02 6.35
CA ASN A 14 11.61 0.14 6.60
C ASN A 14 11.90 0.45 8.09
N PRO A 15 11.71 -0.50 9.01
CA PRO A 15 11.23 -1.85 8.80
C PRO A 15 9.70 -1.98 8.94
N ILE A 16 9.20 -3.15 8.61
CA ILE A 16 7.81 -3.47 8.87
C ILE A 16 7.63 -3.73 10.38
N HIS A 17 6.45 -3.42 10.89
CA HIS A 17 6.16 -3.65 12.30
C HIS A 17 4.69 -4.10 12.46
N LYS A 18 4.31 -4.34 13.71
CA LYS A 18 2.98 -4.85 14.04
C LYS A 18 1.85 -4.00 13.45
N GLY A 19 2.00 -2.69 13.50
CA GLY A 19 0.99 -1.79 12.95
C GLY A 19 0.74 -2.01 11.47
N HIS A 20 1.79 -2.29 10.71
CA HIS A 20 1.64 -2.60 9.28
C HIS A 20 0.87 -3.90 9.10
N ILE A 21 1.15 -4.91 9.90
CA ILE A 21 0.48 -6.20 9.78
C ILE A 21 -0.99 -6.07 10.12
N GLU A 22 -1.33 -5.30 11.15
CA GLU A 22 -2.73 -5.07 11.49
C GLU A 22 -3.45 -4.29 10.39
N TYR A 23 -2.78 -3.33 9.79
CA TYR A 23 -3.31 -2.59 8.65
C TYR A 23 -3.60 -3.55 7.48
N PHE A 24 -2.67 -4.46 7.20
CA PHE A 24 -2.87 -5.45 6.14
C PHE A 24 -4.06 -6.36 6.45
N ASN A 25 -4.18 -6.80 7.69
CA ASN A 25 -5.31 -7.65 8.09
C ASN A 25 -6.63 -6.91 7.93
N ASN A 26 -6.68 -5.63 8.31
CA ASN A 26 -7.89 -4.83 8.16
C ASN A 26 -8.27 -4.67 6.70
N ALA A 27 -7.28 -4.42 5.84
CA ALA A 27 -7.51 -4.29 4.41
C ALA A 27 -8.02 -5.62 3.83
N LYS A 28 -7.40 -6.72 4.23
CA LYS A 28 -7.78 -8.03 3.71
C LYS A 28 -9.20 -8.42 4.09
N GLU A 29 -9.66 -7.98 5.26
CA GLU A 29 -11.03 -8.26 5.68
C GLU A 29 -12.07 -7.63 4.76
N GLN A 30 -11.69 -6.57 4.06
CA GLN A 30 -12.60 -5.86 3.17
C GLN A 30 -12.43 -6.25 1.71
N ALA A 31 -11.58 -7.22 1.42
CA ALA A 31 -11.26 -7.58 0.04
C ALA A 31 -11.07 -9.08 -0.10
N ASP A 32 -11.13 -9.53 -1.34
CA ASP A 32 -10.82 -10.91 -1.66
C ASP A 32 -9.32 -11.13 -1.77
N LYS A 33 -8.60 -10.10 -2.22
CA LYS A 33 -7.15 -10.16 -2.35
C LYS A 33 -6.53 -8.85 -1.88
N LEU A 34 -5.35 -8.94 -1.29
CA LEU A 34 -4.58 -7.77 -0.87
C LEU A 34 -3.28 -7.72 -1.67
N PHE A 35 -3.08 -6.62 -2.36
CA PHE A 35 -1.85 -6.34 -3.08
C PHE A 35 -1.10 -5.25 -2.33
N VAL A 36 0.19 -5.44 -2.10
CA VAL A 36 1.01 -4.48 -1.37
C VAL A 36 2.10 -3.96 -2.29
N ILE A 37 2.16 -2.63 -2.43
CA ILE A 37 3.23 -1.97 -3.17
C ILE A 37 4.30 -1.57 -2.17
N VAL A 38 5.53 -2.02 -2.39
CA VAL A 38 6.67 -1.66 -1.57
C VAL A 38 7.42 -0.53 -2.29
N ASN A 39 7.56 0.61 -1.63
CA ASN A 39 8.32 1.72 -2.20
C ASN A 39 9.79 1.31 -2.37
N ASN A 40 10.40 1.73 -3.48
CA ASN A 40 11.75 1.31 -3.81
C ASN A 40 12.79 2.15 -3.07
N ASP A 41 14.06 1.74 -3.18
CA ASP A 41 15.14 2.42 -2.45
C ASP A 41 15.35 3.86 -2.91
N LYS A 42 15.14 4.13 -4.19
CA LYS A 42 15.24 5.49 -4.69
C LYS A 42 14.20 6.40 -4.06
N GLN A 43 12.98 5.89 -3.90
CA GLN A 43 11.92 6.63 -3.23
C GLN A 43 12.25 6.86 -1.77
N ARG A 44 12.85 5.86 -1.11
CA ARG A 44 13.28 6.00 0.27
C ARG A 44 14.31 7.11 0.40
N GLU A 45 15.24 7.19 -0.54
CA GLU A 45 16.24 8.26 -0.55
C GLU A 45 15.60 9.63 -0.73
N LEU A 46 14.61 9.72 -1.60
CA LEU A 46 13.88 10.97 -1.82
C LEU A 46 13.13 11.41 -0.57
N LYS A 47 12.61 10.46 0.18
CA LYS A 47 11.94 10.75 1.44
C LYS A 47 12.92 11.21 2.51
N GLY A 48 14.20 10.87 2.36
CA GLY A 48 15.21 11.19 3.36
C GLY A 48 15.32 10.17 4.48
N SER A 49 14.66 9.04 4.34
CA SER A 49 14.76 7.98 5.34
C SER A 49 16.07 7.23 5.23
N LYS A 50 16.62 6.90 6.39
CA LYS A 50 17.83 6.08 6.42
C LYS A 50 17.47 4.65 6.07
N GLU A 51 18.32 4.01 5.29
CA GLU A 51 18.09 2.62 4.92
C GLU A 51 18.26 1.71 6.13
N PHE A 52 17.24 0.95 6.45
CA PHE A 52 17.28 -0.10 7.45
C PHE A 52 17.35 -1.45 6.76
N GLN A 53 16.54 -1.63 5.72
CA GLN A 53 16.52 -2.84 4.89
C GLN A 53 16.40 -2.39 3.45
N ASP A 54 17.10 -3.07 2.54
CA ASP A 54 17.00 -2.70 1.12
C ASP A 54 15.66 -3.12 0.53
N GLU A 55 15.39 -2.68 -0.69
CA GLU A 55 14.09 -2.95 -1.32
C GLU A 55 13.82 -4.43 -1.51
N HIS A 56 14.83 -5.22 -1.80
CA HIS A 56 14.65 -6.65 -2.02
C HIS A 56 14.34 -7.38 -0.72
N GLU A 57 14.98 -6.98 0.37
CA GLU A 57 14.71 -7.56 1.67
C GLU A 57 13.31 -7.19 2.13
N ARG A 58 12.92 -5.94 1.95
CA ARG A 58 11.58 -5.50 2.33
C ARG A 58 10.52 -6.22 1.51
N LEU A 59 10.76 -6.39 0.22
CA LEU A 59 9.85 -7.11 -0.67
C LEU A 59 9.66 -8.54 -0.19
N PHE A 60 10.77 -9.21 0.14
CA PHE A 60 10.73 -10.60 0.60
C PHE A 60 9.93 -10.75 1.88
N ILE A 61 10.17 -9.86 2.86
CA ILE A 61 9.49 -9.93 4.14
C ILE A 61 7.98 -9.73 3.95
N VAL A 62 7.59 -8.71 3.18
CA VAL A 62 6.18 -8.43 2.95
C VAL A 62 5.49 -9.59 2.23
N SER A 63 6.20 -10.22 1.29
CA SER A 63 5.62 -11.33 0.53
C SER A 63 5.30 -12.55 1.39
N ASN A 64 5.90 -12.64 2.57
CA ASN A 64 5.68 -13.76 3.47
C ASN A 64 4.63 -13.49 4.54
N ILE A 65 3.98 -12.34 4.50
CA ILE A 65 2.92 -12.02 5.44
C ILE A 65 1.63 -12.68 4.99
N LYS A 66 0.98 -13.35 5.93
CA LYS A 66 -0.18 -14.18 5.63
C LYS A 66 -1.28 -13.47 4.87
N ALA A 67 -1.56 -12.22 5.22
CA ALA A 67 -2.65 -11.46 4.59
C ALA A 67 -2.35 -11.04 3.16
N VAL A 68 -1.09 -11.04 2.75
CA VAL A 68 -0.65 -10.48 1.47
C VAL A 68 -0.75 -11.53 0.38
N ASN A 69 -1.52 -11.23 -0.67
CA ASN A 69 -1.67 -12.13 -1.82
C ASN A 69 -0.60 -11.87 -2.89
N LYS A 70 -0.20 -10.60 -3.04
CA LYS A 70 0.81 -10.25 -4.03
C LYS A 70 1.56 -9.02 -3.56
N VAL A 71 2.87 -9.03 -3.75
CA VAL A 71 3.71 -7.88 -3.44
C VAL A 71 4.29 -7.35 -4.75
N ILE A 72 4.38 -6.03 -4.86
CA ILE A 72 4.85 -5.36 -6.07
C ILE A 72 5.84 -4.29 -5.66
N LEU A 73 7.03 -4.32 -6.28
CA LEU A 73 8.00 -3.25 -6.07
C LEU A 73 7.59 -2.05 -6.91
N SER A 74 7.57 -0.88 -6.30
CA SER A 74 7.19 0.35 -7.00
C SER A 74 8.09 0.61 -8.19
N ILE A 75 7.50 1.03 -9.30
CA ILE A 75 8.22 1.42 -10.51
C ILE A 75 8.33 2.93 -10.65
N ASP A 76 7.82 3.67 -9.67
CA ASP A 76 7.82 5.13 -9.70
C ASP A 76 9.20 5.68 -9.32
N ASN A 77 9.46 6.90 -9.82
CA ASN A 77 10.71 7.59 -9.52
C ASN A 77 10.52 8.78 -8.58
N ASP A 78 9.28 9.10 -8.24
CA ASP A 78 8.98 10.15 -7.27
C ASP A 78 8.43 9.48 -6.00
N ARG A 79 7.94 10.27 -5.06
CA ARG A 79 7.46 9.73 -3.79
C ARG A 79 6.06 9.12 -3.86
N SER A 80 5.42 9.21 -5.00
CA SER A 80 4.10 8.61 -5.20
C SER A 80 4.22 7.19 -5.73
N VAL A 81 3.09 6.49 -5.82
CA VAL A 81 3.04 5.19 -6.48
C VAL A 81 2.05 5.21 -7.65
N CYS A 82 1.90 6.37 -8.27
CA CYS A 82 0.91 6.56 -9.32
C CYS A 82 1.12 5.65 -10.52
N LYS A 83 2.37 5.53 -11.00
CA LYS A 83 2.65 4.66 -12.15
C LYS A 83 2.44 3.20 -11.82
N THR A 84 2.79 2.82 -10.60
CA THR A 84 2.60 1.44 -10.14
C THR A 84 1.12 1.11 -10.05
N ILE A 85 0.30 2.03 -9.54
CA ILE A 85 -1.16 1.84 -9.48
C ILE A 85 -1.73 1.72 -10.88
N GLU A 86 -1.28 2.58 -11.80
CA GLU A 86 -1.74 2.52 -13.18
C GLU A 86 -1.42 1.17 -13.82
N SER A 87 -0.23 0.65 -13.57
CA SER A 87 0.17 -0.65 -14.08
C SER A 87 -0.75 -1.75 -13.55
N ILE A 88 -1.10 -1.70 -12.27
CA ILE A 88 -2.01 -2.68 -11.67
C ILE A 88 -3.40 -2.54 -12.29
N ALA A 89 -3.87 -1.31 -12.49
CA ALA A 89 -5.19 -1.07 -13.08
C ALA A 89 -5.26 -1.62 -14.50
N ASN A 90 -4.20 -1.44 -15.28
CA ASN A 90 -4.15 -1.95 -16.64
C ASN A 90 -4.16 -3.48 -16.70
N GLU A 91 -3.53 -4.11 -15.73
CA GLU A 91 -3.45 -5.56 -15.71
C GLU A 91 -4.69 -6.22 -15.11
N PHE A 92 -5.25 -5.65 -14.06
CA PHE A 92 -6.31 -6.30 -13.28
C PHE A 92 -7.66 -5.61 -13.33
N GLY A 93 -7.72 -4.37 -13.83
CA GLY A 93 -8.94 -3.57 -13.70
C GLY A 93 -10.16 -4.11 -14.44
N GLU A 94 -9.96 -4.90 -15.47
CA GLU A 94 -11.08 -5.48 -16.21
C GLU A 94 -11.76 -6.60 -15.45
N ASN A 95 -10.99 -7.34 -14.67
CA ASN A 95 -11.48 -8.56 -14.02
C ASN A 95 -11.74 -8.41 -12.53
N PHE A 96 -11.32 -7.29 -11.95
CA PHE A 96 -11.44 -7.07 -10.51
C PHE A 96 -11.93 -5.67 -10.22
N ASN A 97 -12.61 -5.52 -9.10
CA ASN A 97 -12.89 -4.20 -8.54
C ASN A 97 -11.69 -3.80 -7.69
N LEU A 98 -11.12 -2.63 -7.98
CA LEU A 98 -9.90 -2.18 -7.31
C LEU A 98 -10.20 -1.11 -6.28
N GLY A 99 -9.52 -1.19 -5.14
CA GLY A 99 -9.51 -0.15 -4.13
C GLY A 99 -8.08 0.17 -3.75
N PHE A 100 -7.83 1.41 -3.37
CA PHE A 100 -6.53 1.84 -2.89
C PHE A 100 -6.69 2.45 -1.51
N ALA A 101 -5.91 1.97 -0.55
CA ALA A 101 -5.95 2.45 0.82
C ALA A 101 -4.65 3.15 1.17
N ASN A 102 -4.76 4.36 1.70
CA ASN A 102 -3.62 5.10 2.18
C ASN A 102 -3.24 4.65 3.58
N GLY A 103 -1.96 4.82 3.90
CA GLY A 103 -1.50 4.65 5.26
C GLY A 103 -2.15 5.66 6.19
N GLY A 104 -2.10 5.38 7.48
CA GLY A 104 -2.85 6.13 8.47
C GLY A 104 -2.53 7.61 8.58
N ASP A 105 -1.36 8.03 8.13
CA ASP A 105 -0.91 9.41 8.31
C ASP A 105 -1.30 10.34 7.16
N GLN A 106 -1.87 9.80 6.08
CA GLN A 106 -2.23 10.60 4.93
C GLN A 106 -3.73 10.60 4.73
N ASN A 107 -4.26 11.70 4.28
CA ASN A 107 -5.65 11.73 3.86
C ASN A 107 -5.71 11.79 2.34
N ASN A 108 -6.84 11.34 1.79
CA ASN A 108 -6.98 11.22 0.35
C ASN A 108 -7.08 12.56 -0.37
N GLU A 109 -7.33 13.64 0.35
CA GLU A 109 -7.46 14.96 -0.28
C GLU A 109 -6.15 15.48 -0.81
N ILE A 110 -5.03 15.13 -0.16
CA ILE A 110 -3.71 15.60 -0.56
C ILE A 110 -2.84 14.49 -1.13
N CYS A 111 -3.42 13.33 -1.37
CA CYS A 111 -2.70 12.16 -1.85
C CYS A 111 -2.50 12.26 -3.36
N PRO A 112 -1.26 12.20 -3.87
CA PRO A 112 -1.04 12.26 -5.33
C PRO A 112 -1.70 11.13 -6.07
N GLU A 113 -1.90 9.99 -5.42
CA GLU A 113 -2.51 8.82 -6.05
C GLU A 113 -3.99 9.01 -6.32
N ARG A 114 -4.61 10.02 -5.73
CA ARG A 114 -6.05 10.26 -5.89
C ARG A 114 -6.45 10.42 -7.34
N ASP A 115 -5.67 11.18 -8.11
CA ASP A 115 -6.01 11.44 -9.50
C ASP A 115 -5.96 10.19 -10.35
N VAL A 116 -4.92 9.37 -10.17
CA VAL A 116 -4.81 8.14 -10.95
C VAL A 116 -5.92 7.16 -10.56
N CYS A 117 -6.28 7.12 -9.30
CA CYS A 117 -7.40 6.28 -8.86
C CYS A 117 -8.70 6.73 -9.49
N ASN A 118 -8.95 8.05 -9.55
CA ASN A 118 -10.18 8.57 -10.16
C ASN A 118 -10.22 8.25 -11.65
N ILE A 119 -9.11 8.37 -12.35
CA ILE A 119 -9.04 8.08 -13.77
C ILE A 119 -9.37 6.62 -14.07
N HIS A 120 -8.90 5.71 -13.23
CA HIS A 120 -9.06 4.27 -13.44
C HIS A 120 -10.25 3.66 -12.69
N GLY A 121 -11.06 4.49 -12.03
CA GLY A 121 -12.23 3.98 -11.30
C GLY A 121 -11.88 3.17 -10.08
N ILE A 122 -10.74 3.45 -9.46
CA ILE A 122 -10.30 2.77 -8.24
C ILE A 122 -10.88 3.48 -7.03
N GLN A 123 -11.53 2.72 -6.16
CA GLN A 123 -12.13 3.26 -4.94
C GLN A 123 -11.04 3.70 -3.96
N LEU A 124 -11.18 4.90 -3.41
CA LEU A 124 -10.28 5.37 -2.36
C LEU A 124 -10.84 4.94 -1.01
N ILE A 125 -9.99 4.35 -0.19
CA ILE A 125 -10.40 3.80 1.10
C ILE A 125 -9.61 4.48 2.21
N ASP A 126 -10.33 5.01 3.20
CA ASP A 126 -9.74 5.68 4.34
C ASP A 126 -9.92 4.88 5.61
N GLY A 127 -9.07 5.15 6.56
CA GLY A 127 -9.31 4.77 7.95
C GLY A 127 -8.93 3.36 8.37
N LEU A 128 -8.29 2.60 7.50
CA LEU A 128 -7.99 1.21 7.81
C LEU A 128 -7.06 1.03 9.00
N GLY A 129 -6.11 1.90 9.20
CA GLY A 129 -5.16 1.74 10.30
C GLY A 129 -5.15 2.88 11.29
N LYS A 130 -5.89 3.92 11.03
CA LYS A 130 -5.63 5.18 11.72
C LYS A 130 -6.05 5.23 13.18
N LYS A 131 -7.00 4.44 13.58
CA LYS A 131 -7.48 4.49 14.96
C LYS A 131 -6.77 3.53 15.87
N ILE A 132 -6.13 2.56 15.32
CA ILE A 132 -5.66 1.42 16.08
C ILE A 132 -4.16 1.40 16.15
N GLN A 133 -3.50 1.59 15.05
CA GLN A 133 -2.12 1.16 14.91
C GLN A 133 -1.24 2.19 14.24
N SER A 134 -1.17 3.37 14.76
CA SER A 134 -0.11 4.23 14.31
C SER A 134 1.17 3.85 15.06
N SER A 135 2.30 4.01 14.40
CA SER A 135 3.59 3.77 15.05
C SER A 135 3.78 4.65 16.28
N SER A 136 3.33 5.89 16.18
CA SER A 136 3.47 6.82 17.29
C SER A 136 2.65 6.38 18.50
N TRP A 137 1.49 5.79 18.28
CA TRP A 137 0.69 5.28 19.37
C TRP A 137 1.39 4.12 20.08
N LEU A 138 1.98 3.24 19.31
CA LEU A 138 2.72 2.10 19.87
C LEU A 138 3.94 2.56 20.64
N LEU A 139 4.62 3.57 20.16
CA LEU A 139 5.82 4.07 20.82
C LEU A 139 5.54 4.79 22.13
N LYS A 140 4.35 5.29 22.31
CA LYS A 140 3.98 5.97 23.55
C LYS A 140 3.71 5.00 24.70
N LYS A 141 3.60 3.77 24.38
CA LYS A 141 3.45 2.76 25.40
C LYS A 141 4.78 2.22 25.85
#